data_29c2fb4bfc59353e9e6445ab846bee67
#
_entry.id   29c2fb4bfc59353e9e6445ab846bee67
#
_cell.length_a   1.000
_cell.length_b   1.000
_cell.length_c   1.000
_cell.angle_alpha   90.00
_cell.angle_beta   90.00
_cell.angle_gamma   90.00
#
_symmetry.space_group_name_H-M   'P 1'
#
loop_
_entity.id
_entity.type
_entity.pdbx_description
1 polymer ?
#
loop_
_entity_poly.entity_id
_entity_poly.type
_entity_poly.pdbx_seq_one_letter_code
_entity_poly.pdbx_strand_id
1 'polypeptide(L)'
;MFIRFLSASLVALGACQIVSTAPEIPTLSVLATDFLAASAGVTDADDHLNLPAGKQWFSFAVEIPVAGRYRVEVVGRAASDEPTVVHVEDAIDNEDGRHYDITAAMPLSAGDFQTVCKDGSPLNAGLHRMKLHADGGPAAIRSIRFILLREHEPTPTTLEQPTGGAEWKLVWSDEFETDGPPAADVWAYDIGNWGWGNNEPQYYTENRLENARVENGCLIVEARKDRPEGGWSSARLTTRGRVSFLYGRLEFRAKTTTGRGNWAAVWMLGDSYRDEISWPYCGEIDILENVGREIDDTTGDGKAHFSCHTRAHYFKDNSHISTTKEIPGLGNRFHDYALEWTPESVRIFFDGQHVYTYDKQGSEREYPFNEPQNLVINMAMGGGMGGEIDPSLNRERLEIEYIRLYARPD
;
A
#
# COMPACT_ATOMS: atom_id res chain seq x y z
N MET A 1 -38.32 10.63 -78.77
CA MET A 1 -37.94 9.63 -77.78
C MET A 1 -37.25 10.36 -76.62
N PHE A 2 -38.02 10.66 -75.58
CA PHE A 2 -37.59 11.55 -74.44
C PHE A 2 -37.05 10.72 -73.34
N ILE A 3 -35.84 11.01 -72.92
CA ILE A 3 -35.20 10.43 -71.71
C ILE A 3 -35.36 11.44 -70.63
N ARG A 4 -36.05 11.06 -69.50
CA ARG A 4 -36.21 11.84 -68.30
C ARG A 4 -35.01 11.55 -67.34
N PHE A 5 -34.34 12.59 -66.92
CA PHE A 5 -33.37 12.53 -65.79
C PHE A 5 -34.13 12.55 -64.49
N LEU A 6 -33.86 11.56 -63.61
CA LEU A 6 -34.24 11.59 -62.21
C LEU A 6 -33.15 12.27 -61.41
N SER A 7 -33.50 13.33 -60.71
CA SER A 7 -32.65 13.99 -59.73
C SER A 7 -32.67 13.19 -58.41
N ALA A 8 -31.50 12.71 -57.97
CA ALA A 8 -31.33 12.12 -56.67
C ALA A 8 -31.04 13.23 -55.64
N SER A 9 -31.93 13.39 -54.66
CA SER A 9 -31.71 14.27 -53.50
C SER A 9 -30.74 13.60 -52.51
N LEU A 10 -29.58 14.22 -52.28
CA LEU A 10 -28.67 13.84 -51.23
C LEU A 10 -29.27 14.28 -49.87
N VAL A 11 -29.63 13.32 -49.03
CA VAL A 11 -29.92 13.56 -47.62
C VAL A 11 -28.57 13.61 -46.87
N ALA A 12 -28.21 14.79 -46.39
CA ALA A 12 -27.06 14.94 -45.52
C ALA A 12 -27.38 14.33 -44.13
N LEU A 13 -26.77 13.19 -43.82
CA LEU A 13 -26.72 12.64 -42.47
C LEU A 13 -25.81 13.53 -41.65
N GLY A 14 -26.38 14.31 -40.74
CA GLY A 14 -25.65 15.03 -39.74
C GLY A 14 -24.90 14.06 -38.84
N ALA A 15 -23.58 14.06 -38.88
CA ALA A 15 -22.75 13.35 -37.94
C ALA A 15 -22.94 14.02 -36.56
N CYS A 16 -23.62 13.34 -35.65
CA CYS A 16 -23.64 13.70 -34.24
C CYS A 16 -22.23 13.44 -33.72
N GLN A 17 -21.43 14.49 -33.54
CA GLN A 17 -20.18 14.39 -32.81
C GLN A 17 -20.52 14.12 -31.35
N ILE A 18 -20.32 12.86 -30.93
CA ILE A 18 -20.26 12.53 -29.51
C ILE A 18 -18.96 13.17 -29.01
N VAL A 19 -19.08 14.32 -28.38
CA VAL A 19 -18.00 14.88 -27.57
C VAL A 19 -17.89 13.96 -26.37
N SER A 20 -16.97 13.02 -26.41
CA SER A 20 -16.55 12.26 -25.24
C SER A 20 -15.79 13.23 -24.33
N THR A 21 -16.52 13.86 -23.42
CA THR A 21 -15.86 14.47 -22.27
C THR A 21 -15.31 13.34 -21.44
N ALA A 22 -13.98 13.23 -21.31
CA ALA A 22 -13.38 12.38 -20.29
C ALA A 22 -14.07 12.72 -18.95
N PRO A 23 -14.43 11.72 -18.13
CA PRO A 23 -15.06 12.00 -16.84
C PRO A 23 -14.13 12.94 -16.06
N GLU A 24 -14.68 14.06 -15.56
CA GLU A 24 -13.94 14.94 -14.66
C GLU A 24 -13.53 14.12 -13.44
N ILE A 25 -12.23 14.04 -13.19
CA ILE A 25 -11.69 13.38 -12.00
C ILE A 25 -12.20 14.17 -10.78
N PRO A 26 -12.96 13.56 -9.86
CA PRO A 26 -13.46 14.25 -8.68
C PRO A 26 -12.30 14.89 -7.91
N THR A 27 -12.30 16.20 -7.81
CA THR A 27 -11.33 16.98 -7.05
C THR A 27 -12.05 17.72 -5.95
N LEU A 28 -11.65 17.45 -4.71
CA LEU A 28 -12.16 18.16 -3.53
C LEU A 28 -11.13 19.17 -3.08
N SER A 29 -11.55 20.34 -2.67
CA SER A 29 -10.67 21.39 -2.15
C SER A 29 -11.20 21.94 -0.85
N VAL A 30 -10.34 21.97 0.16
CA VAL A 30 -10.62 22.59 1.47
C VAL A 30 -9.68 23.80 1.60
N LEU A 31 -10.24 24.99 1.84
CA LEU A 31 -9.44 26.16 2.16
C LEU A 31 -8.91 26.04 3.58
N ALA A 32 -7.65 26.40 3.79
CA ALA A 32 -7.07 26.35 5.14
C ALA A 32 -7.82 27.26 6.12
N THR A 33 -8.37 28.39 5.62
CA THR A 33 -9.18 29.32 6.38
C THR A 33 -10.54 28.75 6.86
N ASP A 34 -11.00 27.62 6.28
CA ASP A 34 -12.20 26.90 6.73
C ASP A 34 -11.90 25.91 7.86
N PHE A 35 -10.86 26.14 8.65
CA PHE A 35 -10.44 25.26 9.72
C PHE A 35 -11.46 25.17 10.88
N LEU A 36 -11.48 24.01 11.55
CA LEU A 36 -12.36 23.75 12.72
C LEU A 36 -11.70 24.14 14.04
N ALA A 37 -10.40 23.84 14.16
CA ALA A 37 -9.59 24.15 15.33
C ALA A 37 -8.11 24.24 14.90
N ALA A 38 -7.29 24.94 15.67
CA ALA A 38 -5.86 25.06 15.40
C ALA A 38 -5.06 25.17 16.70
N SER A 39 -3.76 24.91 16.62
CA SER A 39 -2.82 25.14 17.72
C SER A 39 -2.66 26.64 18.02
N ALA A 40 -2.21 26.95 19.23
CA ALA A 40 -2.02 28.32 19.66
C ALA A 40 -0.98 29.05 18.79
N GLY A 41 -1.31 30.31 18.39
CA GLY A 41 -0.46 31.12 17.56
C GLY A 41 -0.69 31.01 16.04
N VAL A 42 -1.49 30.06 15.59
CA VAL A 42 -1.99 30.03 14.20
C VAL A 42 -2.90 31.24 13.99
N THR A 43 -2.69 31.98 12.91
CA THR A 43 -3.46 33.17 12.57
C THR A 43 -4.02 33.09 11.15
N ASP A 44 -5.24 33.56 11.01
CA ASP A 44 -5.92 33.67 9.74
C ASP A 44 -5.43 34.91 8.98
N ALA A 45 -5.21 34.74 7.69
CA ALA A 45 -4.97 35.78 6.72
C ALA A 45 -5.97 35.59 5.56
N ASP A 46 -6.22 36.62 4.76
CA ASP A 46 -7.34 36.68 3.79
C ASP A 46 -7.48 35.40 2.92
N ASP A 47 -6.38 34.71 2.58
CA ASP A 47 -6.39 33.54 1.68
C ASP A 47 -5.53 32.35 2.18
N HIS A 48 -5.00 32.42 3.40
CA HIS A 48 -4.16 31.36 3.97
C HIS A 48 -4.10 31.42 5.51
N LEU A 49 -3.67 30.32 6.13
CA LEU A 49 -3.29 30.32 7.55
C LEU A 49 -1.77 30.49 7.68
N ASN A 50 -1.35 31.31 8.63
CA ASN A 50 0.03 31.40 9.09
C ASN A 50 0.23 30.52 10.32
N LEU A 51 1.18 29.59 10.22
CA LEU A 51 1.57 28.70 11.28
C LEU A 51 2.95 29.12 11.79
N PRO A 52 3.13 29.47 13.08
CA PRO A 52 4.43 29.84 13.62
C PRO A 52 5.40 28.63 13.61
N ALA A 53 6.69 28.89 13.88
CA ALA A 53 7.69 27.83 13.97
C ALA A 53 7.37 26.83 15.10
N GLY A 54 7.85 25.61 14.95
CA GLY A 54 7.65 24.49 15.88
C GLY A 54 6.58 23.51 15.37
N LYS A 55 6.02 22.70 16.28
CA LYS A 55 4.96 21.76 15.96
C LYS A 55 3.61 22.45 15.99
N GLN A 56 3.06 22.69 14.82
CA GLN A 56 1.76 23.35 14.65
C GLN A 56 0.79 22.42 13.93
N TRP A 57 -0.51 22.68 14.07
CA TRP A 57 -1.55 21.96 13.39
C TRP A 57 -2.82 22.81 13.24
N PHE A 58 -3.64 22.45 12.25
CA PHE A 58 -5.05 22.81 12.21
C PHE A 58 -5.89 21.63 11.72
N SER A 59 -7.14 21.57 12.17
CA SER A 59 -8.09 20.52 11.77
C SER A 59 -9.15 21.07 10.82
N PHE A 60 -9.63 20.21 9.94
CA PHE A 60 -10.66 20.52 8.96
C PHE A 60 -11.54 19.31 8.72
N ALA A 61 -12.71 19.51 8.08
CA ALA A 61 -13.60 18.45 7.66
C ALA A 61 -13.62 18.35 6.15
N VAL A 62 -13.72 17.14 5.61
CA VAL A 62 -13.89 16.87 4.19
C VAL A 62 -14.82 15.68 4.00
N GLU A 63 -15.77 15.79 3.07
CA GLU A 63 -16.66 14.71 2.65
C GLU A 63 -16.00 13.99 1.47
N ILE A 64 -15.57 12.75 1.66
CA ILE A 64 -14.99 11.91 0.61
C ILE A 64 -16.15 11.17 -0.09
N PRO A 65 -16.46 11.45 -1.36
CA PRO A 65 -17.66 10.91 -2.02
C PRO A 65 -17.52 9.45 -2.42
N VAL A 66 -16.31 8.98 -2.68
CA VAL A 66 -16.02 7.65 -3.22
C VAL A 66 -14.82 7.05 -2.51
N ALA A 67 -14.95 5.82 -2.01
CA ALA A 67 -13.81 5.09 -1.45
C ALA A 67 -12.76 4.82 -2.54
N GLY A 68 -11.48 5.06 -2.24
CA GLY A 68 -10.44 4.87 -3.24
C GLY A 68 -9.06 5.33 -2.82
N ARG A 69 -8.19 5.46 -3.83
CA ARG A 69 -6.82 5.96 -3.71
C ARG A 69 -6.77 7.40 -4.19
N TYR A 70 -6.28 8.28 -3.33
CA TYR A 70 -6.27 9.71 -3.59
C TYR A 70 -4.86 10.26 -3.69
N ARG A 71 -4.67 11.27 -4.55
CA ARG A 71 -3.58 12.23 -4.40
C ARG A 71 -4.02 13.26 -3.37
N VAL A 72 -3.19 13.48 -2.36
CA VAL A 72 -3.38 14.57 -1.40
C VAL A 72 -2.36 15.65 -1.72
N GLU A 73 -2.84 16.85 -1.98
CA GLU A 73 -2.03 18.03 -2.32
C GLU A 73 -2.18 19.08 -1.23
N VAL A 74 -1.07 19.69 -0.84
CA VAL A 74 -1.04 20.87 0.04
C VAL A 74 -0.47 22.04 -0.73
N VAL A 75 -1.25 23.13 -0.82
CA VAL A 75 -0.78 24.41 -1.37
C VAL A 75 -0.26 25.26 -0.22
N GLY A 76 1.05 25.37 -0.13
CA GLY A 76 1.71 26.05 0.98
C GLY A 76 3.10 26.55 0.63
N ARG A 77 3.75 27.21 1.58
CA ARG A 77 5.14 27.64 1.52
C ARG A 77 5.76 27.67 2.91
N ALA A 78 7.07 27.49 3.00
CA ALA A 78 7.81 27.90 4.17
C ALA A 78 7.87 29.44 4.22
N ALA A 79 7.67 29.99 5.40
CA ALA A 79 7.72 31.46 5.58
C ALA A 79 9.13 31.96 6.00
N SER A 80 10.10 31.06 6.07
CA SER A 80 11.53 31.35 6.29
C SER A 80 12.39 30.28 5.59
N ASP A 81 13.73 30.43 5.65
CA ASP A 81 14.68 29.44 5.13
C ASP A 81 14.89 28.24 6.05
N GLU A 82 14.23 28.20 7.22
CA GLU A 82 14.27 27.03 8.09
C GLU A 82 13.54 25.85 7.45
N PRO A 83 14.10 24.61 7.52
CA PRO A 83 13.43 23.43 7.02
C PRO A 83 12.03 23.28 7.64
N THR A 84 11.04 23.17 6.77
CA THR A 84 9.63 23.04 7.15
C THR A 84 9.02 21.87 6.40
N VAL A 85 8.32 21.00 7.12
CA VAL A 85 7.59 19.87 6.53
C VAL A 85 6.14 19.89 6.96
N VAL A 86 5.26 19.41 6.09
CA VAL A 86 3.85 19.22 6.41
C VAL A 86 3.45 17.78 6.17
N HIS A 87 2.45 17.30 6.91
CA HIS A 87 1.76 16.03 6.64
C HIS A 87 0.30 16.15 7.04
N VAL A 88 -0.52 15.24 6.51
CA VAL A 88 -1.96 15.18 6.81
C VAL A 88 -2.26 13.88 7.53
N GLU A 89 -2.96 14.01 8.67
CA GLU A 89 -3.48 12.87 9.42
C GLU A 89 -5.01 12.80 9.25
N ASP A 90 -5.52 11.60 9.05
CA ASP A 90 -6.94 11.29 9.17
C ASP A 90 -7.27 10.93 10.62
N ALA A 91 -8.26 11.61 11.16
CA ALA A 91 -8.70 11.49 12.55
C ALA A 91 -10.20 11.25 12.61
N ILE A 92 -10.70 10.28 11.84
CA ILE A 92 -12.11 9.90 11.96
C ILE A 92 -12.43 9.62 13.42
N ASP A 93 -13.64 9.92 13.83
CA ASP A 93 -14.21 9.51 15.12
C ASP A 93 -14.27 7.97 15.19
N ASN A 94 -13.09 7.33 15.25
CA ASN A 94 -12.97 5.91 15.53
C ASN A 94 -13.02 5.71 17.05
N GLU A 95 -13.47 4.54 17.47
CA GLU A 95 -13.60 4.20 18.89
C GLU A 95 -12.27 4.23 19.66
N ASP A 96 -11.16 4.26 18.94
CA ASP A 96 -9.81 4.27 19.52
C ASP A 96 -9.21 5.67 19.65
N GLY A 97 -9.82 6.68 19.06
CA GLY A 97 -9.32 8.06 19.06
C GLY A 97 -7.97 8.24 18.37
N ARG A 98 -7.61 7.33 17.44
CA ARG A 98 -6.33 7.34 16.76
C ARG A 98 -6.33 8.23 15.52
N HIS A 99 -5.16 8.75 15.22
CA HIS A 99 -4.87 9.53 14.03
C HIS A 99 -3.91 8.73 13.15
N TYR A 100 -4.12 8.77 11.84
CA TYR A 100 -3.34 8.03 10.86
C TYR A 100 -2.73 8.99 9.86
N ASP A 101 -1.40 8.96 9.73
CA ASP A 101 -0.70 9.73 8.70
C ASP A 101 -1.01 9.15 7.33
N ILE A 102 -1.63 9.97 6.47
CA ILE A 102 -2.06 9.57 5.12
C ILE A 102 -1.18 10.16 4.02
N THR A 103 -0.14 10.89 4.35
CA THR A 103 0.74 11.51 3.34
C THR A 103 2.22 11.27 3.59
N ALA A 104 2.66 10.96 4.79
CA ALA A 104 4.03 11.16 5.24
C ALA A 104 4.51 12.61 5.04
N ALA A 105 5.75 12.91 5.41
CA ALA A 105 6.30 14.26 5.36
C ALA A 105 6.44 14.79 3.91
N MET A 106 6.01 16.03 3.69
CA MET A 106 6.13 16.79 2.45
C MET A 106 6.91 18.08 2.75
N PRO A 107 8.12 18.28 2.22
CA PRO A 107 8.90 19.48 2.46
C PRO A 107 8.31 20.70 1.75
N LEU A 108 8.28 21.83 2.43
CA LEU A 108 7.95 23.15 1.86
C LEU A 108 9.21 23.96 1.63
N SER A 109 9.28 24.65 0.50
CA SER A 109 10.33 25.61 0.20
C SER A 109 9.90 27.05 0.53
N ALA A 110 10.86 27.91 0.83
CA ALA A 110 10.62 29.34 0.98
C ALA A 110 10.30 30.00 -0.37
N GLY A 111 9.62 31.13 -0.35
CA GLY A 111 9.27 31.91 -1.54
C GLY A 111 7.77 31.89 -1.84
N ASP A 112 7.42 31.62 -3.09
CA ASP A 112 6.02 31.58 -3.55
C ASP A 112 5.29 30.33 -3.04
N PHE A 113 3.95 30.41 -3.01
CA PHE A 113 3.12 29.25 -2.75
C PHE A 113 3.36 28.15 -3.80
N GLN A 114 3.59 26.95 -3.35
CA GLN A 114 3.82 25.77 -4.16
C GLN A 114 2.83 24.66 -3.81
N THR A 115 2.69 23.70 -4.69
CA THR A 115 1.92 22.48 -4.42
C THR A 115 2.90 21.35 -4.13
N VAL A 116 2.79 20.77 -2.93
CA VAL A 116 3.45 19.52 -2.58
C VAL A 116 2.40 18.42 -2.50
N CYS A 117 2.72 17.19 -2.86
CA CYS A 117 1.73 16.12 -2.94
C CYS A 117 2.29 14.73 -2.63
N LYS A 118 1.36 13.84 -2.29
CA LYS A 118 1.56 12.39 -2.22
C LYS A 118 0.44 11.66 -2.95
N ASP A 119 0.79 10.57 -3.61
CA ASP A 119 -0.11 9.74 -4.38
C ASP A 119 -0.46 8.46 -3.62
N GLY A 120 -1.71 7.99 -3.78
CA GLY A 120 -2.14 6.66 -3.38
C GLY A 120 -2.73 6.56 -1.98
N SER A 121 -2.92 7.69 -1.27
CA SER A 121 -3.53 7.71 0.07
C SER A 121 -4.89 7.00 0.06
N PRO A 122 -5.08 5.94 0.85
CA PRO A 122 -6.34 5.21 0.91
C PRO A 122 -7.35 5.98 1.75
N LEU A 123 -8.51 6.27 1.19
CA LEU A 123 -9.60 6.94 1.91
C LEU A 123 -10.92 6.21 1.65
N ASN A 124 -11.69 6.01 2.72
CA ASN A 124 -13.06 5.50 2.61
C ASN A 124 -14.03 6.62 2.23
N ALA A 125 -15.24 6.28 1.79
CA ALA A 125 -16.29 7.27 1.59
C ALA A 125 -16.88 7.74 2.93
N GLY A 126 -17.25 9.02 3.01
CA GLY A 126 -17.89 9.63 4.17
C GLY A 126 -17.21 10.88 4.66
N LEU A 127 -17.69 11.39 5.80
CA LEU A 127 -17.15 12.59 6.43
C LEU A 127 -15.89 12.25 7.23
N HIS A 128 -14.78 12.87 6.85
CA HIS A 128 -13.48 12.76 7.55
C HIS A 128 -13.19 14.04 8.31
N ARG A 129 -12.60 13.90 9.50
CA ARG A 129 -12.01 14.99 10.28
C ARG A 129 -10.51 14.81 10.30
N MET A 130 -9.83 15.66 9.57
CA MET A 130 -8.39 15.55 9.34
C MET A 130 -7.63 16.67 10.05
N LYS A 131 -6.31 16.45 10.22
CA LYS A 131 -5.38 17.47 10.67
C LYS A 131 -4.25 17.62 9.66
N LEU A 132 -3.93 18.87 9.34
CA LEU A 132 -2.63 19.19 8.75
C LEU A 132 -1.68 19.58 9.87
N HIS A 133 -0.52 18.94 9.91
CA HIS A 133 0.59 19.25 10.78
C HIS A 133 1.68 19.99 10.01
N ALA A 134 2.36 20.93 10.66
CA ALA A 134 3.54 21.61 10.16
C ALA A 134 4.62 21.56 11.25
N ASP A 135 5.80 21.05 10.90
CA ASP A 135 6.94 20.89 11.78
C ASP A 135 8.16 21.63 11.24
N GLY A 136 8.92 22.28 12.14
CA GLY A 136 10.13 23.02 11.82
C GLY A 136 9.92 24.53 11.78
N GLY A 137 10.31 25.19 10.68
CA GLY A 137 10.14 26.63 10.50
C GLY A 137 8.68 27.05 10.32
N PRO A 138 8.41 28.38 10.27
CA PRO A 138 7.04 28.87 10.07
C PRO A 138 6.54 28.56 8.66
N ALA A 139 5.23 28.33 8.53
CA ALA A 139 4.57 27.99 7.25
C ALA A 139 3.37 28.89 6.97
N ALA A 140 3.01 28.99 5.68
CA ALA A 140 1.74 29.55 5.23
C ALA A 140 1.03 28.51 4.37
N ILE A 141 -0.21 28.16 4.72
CA ILE A 141 -0.99 27.12 4.05
C ILE A 141 -2.27 27.72 3.49
N ARG A 142 -2.51 27.49 2.18
CA ARG A 142 -3.67 28.04 1.47
C ARG A 142 -4.81 27.04 1.35
N SER A 143 -4.51 25.81 0.94
CA SER A 143 -5.53 24.76 0.74
C SER A 143 -4.97 23.36 0.78
N ILE A 144 -5.87 22.41 1.02
CA ILE A 144 -5.64 20.97 0.84
C ILE A 144 -6.58 20.48 -0.27
N ARG A 145 -6.08 19.64 -1.18
CA ARG A 145 -6.89 19.05 -2.26
C ARG A 145 -6.77 17.55 -2.25
N PHE A 146 -7.90 16.90 -2.56
CA PHE A 146 -8.02 15.45 -2.68
C PHE A 146 -8.48 15.13 -4.10
N ILE A 147 -7.67 14.40 -4.85
CA ILE A 147 -7.92 14.04 -6.24
C ILE A 147 -7.99 12.53 -6.31
N LEU A 148 -9.16 11.99 -6.70
CA LEU A 148 -9.36 10.55 -6.85
C LEU A 148 -8.48 10.03 -7.99
N LEU A 149 -7.55 9.11 -7.69
CA LEU A 149 -6.69 8.46 -8.68
C LEU A 149 -7.30 7.14 -9.16
N ARG A 150 -7.92 6.40 -8.23
CA ARG A 150 -8.55 5.11 -8.49
C ARG A 150 -9.64 4.86 -7.47
N GLU A 151 -10.79 4.37 -7.90
CA GLU A 151 -11.82 3.85 -7.00
C GLU A 151 -11.33 2.58 -6.29
N HIS A 152 -11.96 2.25 -5.18
CA HIS A 152 -11.68 1.01 -4.47
C HIS A 152 -12.02 -0.20 -5.35
N GLU A 153 -11.17 -1.23 -5.27
CA GLU A 153 -11.31 -2.42 -6.10
C GLU A 153 -12.63 -3.16 -5.81
N PRO A 154 -13.21 -3.84 -6.82
CA PRO A 154 -14.42 -4.64 -6.62
C PRO A 154 -14.15 -5.82 -5.69
N THR A 155 -15.22 -6.41 -5.17
CA THR A 155 -15.14 -7.66 -4.41
C THR A 155 -14.54 -8.77 -5.29
N PRO A 156 -13.45 -9.43 -4.86
CA PRO A 156 -12.79 -10.48 -5.64
C PRO A 156 -13.56 -11.80 -5.62
N THR A 157 -13.09 -12.76 -6.42
CA THR A 157 -13.49 -14.15 -6.29
C THR A 157 -12.77 -14.76 -5.09
N THR A 158 -13.52 -15.23 -4.09
CA THR A 158 -12.94 -15.88 -2.92
C THR A 158 -12.71 -17.37 -3.17
N LEU A 159 -11.50 -17.83 -2.94
CA LEU A 159 -11.12 -19.24 -2.93
C LEU A 159 -11.14 -19.75 -1.47
N GLU A 160 -12.33 -20.14 -1.01
CA GLU A 160 -12.48 -20.77 0.32
C GLU A 160 -12.11 -22.25 0.24
N GLN A 161 -11.25 -22.72 1.17
CA GLN A 161 -10.70 -24.06 1.14
C GLN A 161 -11.09 -24.88 2.37
N PRO A 162 -11.54 -26.14 2.18
CA PRO A 162 -11.69 -27.08 3.28
C PRO A 162 -10.34 -27.45 3.88
N THR A 163 -10.29 -27.59 5.21
CA THR A 163 -9.06 -27.88 5.98
C THR A 163 -9.18 -29.09 6.90
N GLY A 164 -10.29 -29.84 6.83
CA GLY A 164 -10.62 -30.94 7.75
C GLY A 164 -10.00 -32.28 7.41
N GLY A 165 -9.68 -32.54 6.13
CA GLY A 165 -9.20 -33.83 5.67
C GLY A 165 -7.75 -34.18 6.06
N ALA A 166 -7.26 -35.32 5.58
CA ALA A 166 -5.95 -35.86 5.94
C ALA A 166 -4.81 -35.37 5.04
N GLU A 167 -5.09 -35.10 3.75
CA GLU A 167 -4.07 -34.82 2.75
C GLU A 167 -4.30 -33.45 2.07
N TRP A 168 -3.22 -32.70 1.86
CA TRP A 168 -3.22 -31.48 1.09
C TRP A 168 -3.26 -31.78 -0.41
N LYS A 169 -4.16 -31.10 -1.15
CA LYS A 169 -4.31 -31.20 -2.61
C LYS A 169 -4.19 -29.82 -3.24
N LEU A 170 -3.36 -29.69 -4.24
CA LEU A 170 -3.20 -28.44 -5.01
C LEU A 170 -4.54 -28.06 -5.67
N VAL A 171 -4.98 -26.81 -5.47
CA VAL A 171 -6.24 -26.29 -6.00
C VAL A 171 -6.06 -25.01 -6.82
N TRP A 172 -4.99 -24.28 -6.60
CA TRP A 172 -4.64 -23.08 -7.38
C TRP A 172 -3.13 -22.87 -7.33
N SER A 173 -2.55 -22.31 -8.40
CA SER A 173 -1.15 -21.87 -8.41
C SER A 173 -0.89 -20.78 -9.44
N ASP A 174 0.18 -20.02 -9.20
CA ASP A 174 0.89 -19.22 -10.19
C ASP A 174 2.35 -19.70 -10.20
N GLU A 175 2.75 -20.32 -11.30
CA GLU A 175 4.07 -20.94 -11.48
C GLU A 175 5.04 -20.03 -12.22
N PHE A 176 4.62 -18.81 -12.59
CA PHE A 176 5.44 -17.80 -13.29
C PHE A 176 6.17 -18.31 -14.54
N GLU A 177 5.50 -19.14 -15.35
CA GLU A 177 6.09 -19.81 -16.51
C GLU A 177 6.31 -18.91 -17.72
N THR A 178 5.56 -17.81 -17.83
CA THR A 178 5.57 -16.94 -19.02
C THR A 178 6.24 -15.61 -18.71
N ASP A 179 7.39 -15.35 -19.32
CA ASP A 179 8.12 -14.09 -19.18
C ASP A 179 7.26 -12.89 -19.63
N GLY A 180 7.35 -11.78 -18.89
CA GLY A 180 6.60 -10.55 -19.17
C GLY A 180 5.95 -9.93 -17.93
N PRO A 181 4.85 -9.19 -18.08
CA PRO A 181 4.13 -8.66 -16.92
C PRO A 181 3.47 -9.79 -16.13
N PRO A 182 3.31 -9.65 -14.79
CA PRO A 182 2.49 -10.54 -13.99
C PRO A 182 1.06 -10.64 -14.53
N ALA A 183 0.43 -11.82 -14.41
CA ALA A 183 -0.90 -12.10 -14.94
C ALA A 183 -1.95 -11.12 -14.41
N ALA A 184 -2.59 -10.32 -15.26
CA ALA A 184 -3.47 -9.22 -14.86
C ALA A 184 -4.84 -9.68 -14.31
N ASP A 185 -5.21 -10.92 -14.50
CA ASP A 185 -6.38 -11.57 -13.90
C ASP A 185 -6.12 -12.05 -12.45
N VAL A 186 -4.86 -12.14 -12.05
CA VAL A 186 -4.41 -12.50 -10.70
C VAL A 186 -3.87 -11.28 -9.94
N TRP A 187 -3.03 -10.47 -10.60
CA TRP A 187 -2.27 -9.41 -9.96
C TRP A 187 -2.78 -8.02 -10.32
N ALA A 188 -2.96 -7.20 -9.31
CA ALA A 188 -3.15 -5.76 -9.38
C ALA A 188 -1.96 -5.05 -8.72
N TYR A 189 -1.94 -3.72 -8.76
CA TYR A 189 -0.86 -2.91 -8.19
C TYR A 189 -1.43 -1.91 -7.19
N ASP A 190 -0.83 -1.81 -6.03
CA ASP A 190 -0.94 -0.64 -5.17
C ASP A 190 0.06 0.41 -5.64
N ILE A 191 -0.36 1.68 -5.75
CA ILE A 191 0.43 2.75 -6.39
C ILE A 191 0.61 3.90 -5.42
N GLY A 192 1.77 4.55 -5.50
CA GLY A 192 1.97 5.82 -4.82
C GLY A 192 3.12 5.84 -3.83
N ASN A 193 3.22 6.94 -3.07
CA ASN A 193 4.32 7.26 -2.17
C ASN A 193 3.87 7.97 -0.88
N TRP A 194 2.67 7.69 -0.42
CA TRP A 194 2.09 8.29 0.78
C TRP A 194 2.74 7.80 2.11
N GLY A 195 3.83 7.03 2.02
CA GLY A 195 4.57 6.52 3.17
C GLY A 195 4.12 5.17 3.69
N TRP A 196 3.00 4.64 3.21
CA TRP A 196 2.49 3.28 3.46
C TRP A 196 2.34 2.93 4.95
N GLY A 197 2.01 3.94 5.79
CA GLY A 197 1.90 3.81 7.23
C GLY A 197 3.23 3.68 7.98
N ASN A 198 4.38 3.57 7.29
CA ASN A 198 5.69 3.26 7.84
C ASN A 198 6.80 4.26 7.46
N ASN A 199 6.45 5.43 6.89
CA ASN A 199 7.40 6.41 6.35
C ASN A 199 8.33 5.84 5.25
N GLU A 200 7.82 4.95 4.43
CA GLU A 200 8.54 4.34 3.32
C GLU A 200 8.72 5.35 2.17
N PRO A 201 9.96 5.60 1.71
CA PRO A 201 10.23 6.67 0.74
C PRO A 201 10.01 6.29 -0.72
N GLN A 202 9.90 4.98 -1.07
CA GLN A 202 9.75 4.56 -2.45
C GLN A 202 8.37 4.92 -3.01
N TYR A 203 8.33 5.05 -4.33
CA TYR A 203 7.09 5.12 -5.09
C TYR A 203 6.79 3.73 -5.68
N TYR A 204 5.67 3.13 -5.33
CA TYR A 204 5.20 1.92 -5.99
C TYR A 204 4.53 2.27 -7.31
N THR A 205 5.01 1.63 -8.38
CA THR A 205 4.59 1.87 -9.76
C THR A 205 3.58 0.83 -10.23
N GLU A 206 2.91 1.12 -11.34
CA GLU A 206 1.98 0.20 -12.00
C GLU A 206 2.51 -0.20 -13.37
N ASN A 207 2.37 -1.48 -13.72
CA ASN A 207 2.69 -2.02 -15.06
C ASN A 207 4.09 -1.65 -15.58
N ARG A 208 5.06 -1.49 -14.67
CA ARG A 208 6.43 -1.16 -15.01
C ARG A 208 7.32 -2.40 -14.87
N LEU A 209 7.76 -2.95 -15.99
CA LEU A 209 8.54 -4.21 -16.02
C LEU A 209 9.87 -4.13 -15.26
N GLU A 210 10.45 -2.95 -15.13
CA GLU A 210 11.63 -2.73 -14.31
C GLU A 210 11.38 -2.99 -12.82
N ASN A 211 10.12 -2.82 -12.36
CA ASN A 211 9.77 -3.01 -10.95
C ASN A 211 9.02 -4.32 -10.69
N ALA A 212 8.24 -4.83 -11.65
CA ALA A 212 7.55 -6.11 -11.51
C ALA A 212 7.46 -6.84 -12.86
N ARG A 213 7.97 -8.05 -12.92
CA ARG A 213 7.98 -8.90 -14.12
C ARG A 213 8.13 -10.36 -13.76
N VAL A 214 7.70 -11.22 -14.66
CA VAL A 214 8.10 -12.62 -14.71
C VAL A 214 9.34 -12.73 -15.60
N GLU A 215 10.38 -13.34 -15.10
CA GLU A 215 11.66 -13.51 -15.80
C GLU A 215 12.32 -14.83 -15.38
N ASN A 216 12.61 -15.72 -16.35
CA ASN A 216 13.29 -17.00 -16.12
C ASN A 216 12.57 -17.91 -15.09
N GLY A 217 11.24 -17.98 -15.12
CA GLY A 217 10.46 -18.81 -14.22
C GLY A 217 10.32 -18.24 -12.79
N CYS A 218 10.56 -16.96 -12.60
CA CYS A 218 10.36 -16.27 -11.32
C CYS A 218 9.58 -14.99 -11.49
N LEU A 219 8.70 -14.68 -10.53
CA LEU A 219 8.23 -13.34 -10.31
C LEU A 219 9.36 -12.52 -9.67
N ILE A 220 9.71 -11.41 -10.30
CA ILE A 220 10.70 -10.45 -9.79
C ILE A 220 9.98 -9.19 -9.34
N VAL A 221 10.13 -8.83 -8.07
CA VAL A 221 9.73 -7.52 -7.54
C VAL A 221 11.02 -6.76 -7.20
N GLU A 222 11.26 -5.65 -7.89
CA GLU A 222 12.55 -4.95 -7.85
C GLU A 222 12.40 -3.48 -7.48
N ALA A 223 13.06 -3.06 -6.40
CA ALA A 223 13.25 -1.66 -6.06
C ALA A 223 14.46 -1.10 -6.81
N ARG A 224 14.35 0.12 -7.36
CA ARG A 224 15.38 0.79 -8.17
C ARG A 224 15.53 2.25 -7.77
N LYS A 225 16.77 2.72 -7.72
CA LYS A 225 17.09 4.14 -7.48
C LYS A 225 17.11 4.90 -8.79
N ASP A 226 15.94 5.13 -9.38
CA ASP A 226 15.81 5.69 -10.73
C ASP A 226 14.74 6.79 -10.85
N ARG A 227 14.24 7.29 -9.73
CA ARG A 227 13.38 8.47 -9.70
C ARG A 227 14.20 9.76 -9.55
N PRO A 228 13.61 10.92 -9.90
CA PRO A 228 14.28 12.20 -9.70
C PRO A 228 14.86 12.35 -8.30
N GLU A 229 15.94 13.10 -8.17
CA GLU A 229 16.63 13.40 -6.91
C GLU A 229 17.16 12.17 -6.17
N GLY A 230 17.38 11.06 -6.89
CA GLY A 230 17.86 9.79 -6.30
C GLY A 230 16.79 9.02 -5.54
N GLY A 231 15.50 9.30 -5.82
CA GLY A 231 14.38 8.59 -5.25
C GLY A 231 14.26 7.15 -5.75
N TRP A 232 13.53 6.34 -4.98
CA TRP A 232 13.31 4.92 -5.27
C TRP A 232 11.97 4.68 -5.94
N SER A 233 11.94 3.84 -6.98
CA SER A 233 10.75 3.17 -7.50
C SER A 233 10.74 1.71 -7.05
N SER A 234 9.55 1.11 -6.92
CA SER A 234 9.37 -0.32 -6.64
C SER A 234 8.00 -0.79 -7.11
N ALA A 235 7.63 -2.03 -6.77
CA ALA A 235 6.28 -2.53 -6.95
C ALA A 235 5.72 -3.10 -5.66
N ARG A 236 4.39 -2.95 -5.50
CA ARG A 236 3.56 -3.64 -4.52
C ARG A 236 2.42 -4.29 -5.28
N LEU A 237 2.59 -5.58 -5.54
CA LEU A 237 1.60 -6.42 -6.17
C LEU A 237 0.58 -6.87 -5.13
N THR A 238 -0.66 -7.00 -5.55
CA THR A 238 -1.75 -7.51 -4.71
C THR A 238 -2.72 -8.34 -5.53
N THR A 239 -3.34 -9.34 -4.91
CA THR A 239 -4.47 -10.06 -5.54
C THR A 239 -5.82 -9.39 -5.27
N ARG A 240 -5.85 -8.23 -4.61
CA ARG A 240 -7.06 -7.48 -4.28
C ARG A 240 -7.89 -7.17 -5.53
N GLY A 241 -9.20 -7.39 -5.43
CA GLY A 241 -10.11 -7.18 -6.56
C GLY A 241 -10.00 -8.24 -7.65
N ARG A 242 -9.20 -9.28 -7.47
CA ARG A 242 -9.00 -10.40 -8.38
C ARG A 242 -9.31 -11.72 -7.70
N VAL A 243 -8.44 -12.15 -6.80
CA VAL A 243 -8.53 -13.42 -6.08
C VAL A 243 -8.30 -13.17 -4.60
N SER A 244 -9.18 -13.69 -3.75
CA SER A 244 -8.98 -13.75 -2.30
C SER A 244 -8.91 -15.18 -1.84
N PHE A 245 -8.24 -15.38 -0.73
CA PHE A 245 -8.06 -16.68 -0.11
C PHE A 245 -8.80 -16.71 1.23
N LEU A 246 -9.44 -17.83 1.51
CA LEU A 246 -10.00 -18.11 2.83
C LEU A 246 -9.65 -19.54 3.19
N TYR A 247 -8.77 -19.67 4.19
CA TYR A 247 -8.20 -20.93 4.67
C TYR A 247 -7.36 -21.71 3.63
N GLY A 248 -6.81 -22.82 4.05
CA GLY A 248 -5.98 -23.70 3.25
C GLY A 248 -4.51 -23.64 3.63
N ARG A 249 -3.66 -24.15 2.74
CA ARG A 249 -2.20 -24.05 2.86
C ARG A 249 -1.66 -23.30 1.65
N LEU A 250 -1.08 -22.12 1.90
CA LEU A 250 -0.39 -21.34 0.90
C LEU A 250 1.11 -21.63 1.00
N GLU A 251 1.73 -22.00 -0.11
CA GLU A 251 3.17 -22.24 -0.20
C GLU A 251 3.78 -21.35 -1.27
N PHE A 252 4.97 -20.84 -1.00
CA PHE A 252 5.79 -20.16 -2.00
C PHE A 252 7.28 -20.37 -1.72
N ARG A 253 8.09 -20.24 -2.76
CA ARG A 253 9.54 -20.33 -2.67
C ARG A 253 10.15 -19.02 -3.10
N ALA A 254 10.91 -18.38 -2.21
CA ALA A 254 11.37 -17.02 -2.40
C ALA A 254 12.84 -16.83 -2.00
N LYS A 255 13.49 -15.83 -2.64
CA LYS A 255 14.82 -15.35 -2.32
C LYS A 255 14.82 -13.83 -2.24
N THR A 256 15.42 -13.28 -1.19
CA THR A 256 15.62 -11.85 -0.98
C THR A 256 17.10 -11.47 -1.20
N THR A 257 17.40 -10.18 -1.17
CA THR A 257 18.75 -9.65 -1.23
C THR A 257 19.19 -9.06 0.12
N THR A 258 20.50 -8.77 0.25
CA THR A 258 21.13 -8.41 1.54
C THR A 258 21.25 -6.91 1.76
N GLY A 259 20.88 -6.08 0.79
CA GLY A 259 21.17 -4.64 0.79
C GLY A 259 20.56 -3.91 1.99
N ARG A 260 21.39 -3.24 2.79
CA ARG A 260 20.95 -2.48 3.95
C ARG A 260 19.97 -1.39 3.55
N GLY A 261 18.76 -1.45 4.08
CA GLY A 261 17.66 -0.52 3.80
C GLY A 261 16.56 -1.13 2.95
N ASN A 262 16.71 -2.36 2.42
CA ASN A 262 15.59 -3.07 1.82
C ASN A 262 14.67 -3.66 2.91
N TRP A 263 13.42 -3.90 2.51
CA TRP A 263 12.40 -4.59 3.30
C TRP A 263 11.48 -5.35 2.34
N ALA A 264 11.78 -6.61 2.16
CA ALA A 264 11.00 -7.52 1.33
C ALA A 264 9.89 -8.16 2.14
N ALA A 265 8.68 -8.23 1.57
CA ALA A 265 7.54 -8.85 2.22
C ALA A 265 6.65 -9.64 1.26
N VAL A 266 6.16 -10.79 1.78
CA VAL A 266 5.04 -11.57 1.24
C VAL A 266 4.08 -11.80 2.39
N TRP A 267 2.90 -11.23 2.29
CA TRP A 267 1.97 -11.12 3.40
C TRP A 267 0.52 -11.07 2.92
N MET A 268 -0.43 -11.17 3.83
CA MET A 268 -1.85 -11.15 3.52
C MET A 268 -2.55 -10.04 4.28
N LEU A 269 -3.53 -9.42 3.63
CA LEU A 269 -4.33 -8.33 4.18
C LEU A 269 -5.81 -8.63 3.97
N GLY A 270 -6.62 -8.44 5.01
CA GLY A 270 -8.06 -8.66 4.94
C GLY A 270 -8.74 -7.85 3.84
N ASP A 271 -9.66 -8.47 3.10
CA ASP A 271 -10.41 -7.81 2.01
C ASP A 271 -11.31 -6.66 2.50
N SER A 272 -11.56 -6.59 3.79
CA SER A 272 -12.26 -5.46 4.42
C SER A 272 -11.41 -4.21 4.60
N TYR A 273 -10.09 -4.26 4.30
CA TYR A 273 -9.25 -3.09 4.28
C TYR A 273 -9.74 -2.05 3.27
N ARG A 274 -9.94 -0.80 3.74
CA ARG A 274 -10.34 0.35 2.92
C ARG A 274 -9.39 1.51 3.04
N ASP A 275 -8.91 1.75 4.26
CA ASP A 275 -8.05 2.85 4.67
C ASP A 275 -7.26 2.45 5.92
N GLU A 276 -6.41 3.34 6.41
CA GLU A 276 -5.61 3.10 7.60
C GLU A 276 -6.46 2.94 8.89
N ILE A 277 -7.71 3.37 8.88
CA ILE A 277 -8.61 3.24 10.02
C ILE A 277 -9.18 1.82 10.09
N SER A 278 -9.47 1.22 8.95
CA SER A 278 -9.91 -0.19 8.87
C SER A 278 -8.80 -1.19 9.24
N TRP A 279 -7.54 -0.76 9.23
CA TRP A 279 -6.40 -1.53 9.75
C TRP A 279 -6.19 -1.23 11.25
N PRO A 280 -5.89 -2.23 12.13
CA PRO A 280 -5.71 -3.66 11.84
C PRO A 280 -6.98 -4.52 12.09
N TYR A 281 -8.18 -3.94 12.03
CA TYR A 281 -9.42 -4.71 12.18
C TYR A 281 -9.62 -5.76 11.08
N CYS A 282 -9.14 -5.46 9.86
CA CYS A 282 -9.19 -6.38 8.73
C CYS A 282 -8.29 -7.61 8.89
N GLY A 283 -7.35 -7.58 9.83
CA GLY A 283 -6.35 -8.63 10.01
C GLY A 283 -5.21 -8.57 8.97
N GLU A 284 -4.00 -8.91 9.42
CA GLU A 284 -2.80 -9.01 8.59
C GLU A 284 -1.97 -10.23 9.03
N ILE A 285 -1.45 -10.98 8.05
CA ILE A 285 -0.61 -12.17 8.27
C ILE A 285 0.69 -11.98 7.50
N ASP A 286 1.83 -11.84 8.20
CA ASP A 286 3.14 -11.66 7.60
C ASP A 286 3.88 -12.99 7.52
N ILE A 287 3.97 -13.54 6.30
CA ILE A 287 4.54 -14.86 6.04
C ILE A 287 6.04 -14.76 5.76
N LEU A 288 6.47 -13.70 5.11
CA LEU A 288 7.86 -13.32 4.88
C LEU A 288 8.01 -11.83 5.14
N GLU A 289 8.86 -11.46 6.09
CA GLU A 289 9.40 -10.12 6.24
C GLU A 289 10.90 -10.24 6.50
N ASN A 290 11.69 -9.78 5.55
CA ASN A 290 13.15 -9.78 5.64
C ASN A 290 13.69 -8.37 5.41
N VAL A 291 14.56 -7.90 6.29
CA VAL A 291 15.16 -6.57 6.21
C VAL A 291 16.67 -6.66 6.06
N GLY A 292 17.21 -6.00 5.04
CA GLY A 292 18.62 -6.10 4.70
C GLY A 292 19.58 -5.68 5.81
N ARG A 293 19.19 -4.77 6.71
CA ARG A 293 20.02 -4.39 7.86
C ARG A 293 20.26 -5.52 8.89
N GLU A 294 19.49 -6.60 8.81
CA GLU A 294 19.58 -7.78 9.67
C GLU A 294 20.12 -9.00 8.93
N ILE A 295 20.66 -8.80 7.73
CA ILE A 295 21.27 -9.84 6.90
C ILE A 295 22.75 -9.50 6.70
N ASP A 296 23.65 -10.43 6.98
CA ASP A 296 25.08 -10.29 6.75
C ASP A 296 25.41 -10.34 5.26
N ASP A 297 26.03 -9.30 4.73
CA ASP A 297 26.32 -9.14 3.30
C ASP A 297 27.29 -10.22 2.74
N THR A 298 28.06 -10.86 3.62
CA THR A 298 29.10 -11.82 3.24
C THR A 298 28.57 -13.25 3.24
N THR A 299 27.83 -13.61 4.29
CA THR A 299 27.32 -14.97 4.48
C THR A 299 25.90 -15.14 3.99
N GLY A 300 25.13 -14.04 3.92
CA GLY A 300 23.69 -14.06 3.70
C GLY A 300 22.89 -14.50 4.91
N ASP A 301 23.52 -14.78 6.05
CA ASP A 301 22.84 -15.17 7.28
C ASP A 301 22.05 -13.99 7.83
N GLY A 302 20.86 -14.23 8.34
CA GLY A 302 20.01 -13.12 8.81
C GLY A 302 18.78 -13.56 9.56
N LYS A 303 17.93 -12.58 9.86
CA LYS A 303 16.69 -12.77 10.61
C LYS A 303 15.47 -12.71 9.71
N ALA A 304 14.66 -13.76 9.75
CA ALA A 304 13.32 -13.78 9.17
C ALA A 304 12.28 -13.48 10.25
N HIS A 305 11.32 -12.59 9.93
CA HIS A 305 10.25 -12.18 10.82
C HIS A 305 8.92 -12.76 10.36
N PHE A 306 8.08 -13.15 11.33
CA PHE A 306 6.74 -13.72 11.13
C PHE A 306 5.80 -13.10 12.15
N SER A 307 4.64 -12.61 11.72
CA SER A 307 3.70 -11.95 12.61
C SER A 307 2.24 -12.03 12.15
N CYS A 308 1.35 -11.68 13.06
CA CYS A 308 -0.03 -11.33 12.76
C CYS A 308 -0.36 -10.00 13.43
N HIS A 309 -1.11 -9.14 12.72
CA HIS A 309 -1.65 -7.92 13.28
C HIS A 309 -3.17 -8.01 13.34
N THR A 310 -3.69 -7.79 14.54
CA THR A 310 -5.12 -7.75 14.81
C THR A 310 -5.44 -6.51 15.64
N ARG A 311 -6.72 -6.15 15.78
CA ARG A 311 -7.07 -5.00 16.60
C ARG A 311 -6.65 -5.16 18.07
N ALA A 312 -6.63 -6.36 18.59
CA ALA A 312 -6.19 -6.65 19.95
C ALA A 312 -4.66 -6.70 20.08
N HIS A 313 -3.95 -7.07 19.00
CA HIS A 313 -2.52 -7.33 19.00
C HIS A 313 -1.85 -6.76 17.75
N TYR A 314 -1.18 -5.60 17.84
CA TYR A 314 -0.42 -5.03 16.74
C TYR A 314 0.71 -4.10 17.22
N PHE A 315 1.63 -3.75 16.30
CA PHE A 315 2.92 -3.16 16.69
C PHE A 315 2.81 -1.75 17.28
N LYS A 316 1.84 -0.92 16.87
CA LYS A 316 1.69 0.45 17.39
C LYS A 316 1.31 0.48 18.87
N ASP A 317 0.64 -0.56 19.38
CA ASP A 317 0.35 -0.76 20.81
C ASP A 317 1.44 -1.57 21.52
N ASN A 318 2.49 -1.98 20.79
CA ASN A 318 3.55 -2.88 21.26
C ASN A 318 2.99 -4.20 21.84
N SER A 319 1.91 -4.70 21.25
CA SER A 319 1.19 -5.90 21.69
C SER A 319 1.13 -6.99 20.62
N HIS A 320 1.70 -6.77 19.42
CA HIS A 320 1.65 -7.75 18.34
C HIS A 320 2.36 -9.05 18.70
N ILE A 321 1.80 -10.16 18.22
CA ILE A 321 2.36 -11.48 18.42
C ILE A 321 3.24 -11.80 17.22
N SER A 322 4.53 -11.86 17.43
CA SER A 322 5.55 -12.05 16.39
C SER A 322 6.63 -13.03 16.81
N THR A 323 7.34 -13.55 15.85
CA THR A 323 8.53 -14.38 16.05
C THR A 323 9.62 -14.01 15.05
N THR A 324 10.86 -14.07 15.51
CA THR A 324 12.06 -13.90 14.68
C THR A 324 12.91 -15.15 14.71
N LYS A 325 13.44 -15.58 13.56
CA LYS A 325 14.32 -16.74 13.44
C LYS A 325 15.63 -16.36 12.77
N GLU A 326 16.74 -16.80 13.34
CA GLU A 326 18.07 -16.75 12.71
C GLU A 326 18.15 -17.82 11.62
N ILE A 327 18.41 -17.42 10.39
CA ILE A 327 18.42 -18.29 9.20
C ILE A 327 19.75 -18.18 8.49
N PRO A 328 20.53 -19.27 8.37
CA PRO A 328 21.73 -19.30 7.55
C PRO A 328 21.40 -19.15 6.06
N GLY A 329 22.04 -18.17 5.40
CA GLY A 329 21.91 -17.93 3.96
C GLY A 329 20.54 -17.33 3.56
N LEU A 330 19.84 -16.67 4.45
CA LEU A 330 18.53 -16.05 4.21
C LEU A 330 18.51 -15.14 2.97
N GLY A 331 19.57 -14.34 2.78
CA GLY A 331 19.65 -13.34 1.71
C GLY A 331 20.32 -13.82 0.42
N ASN A 332 20.76 -15.07 0.31
CA ASN A 332 21.55 -15.52 -0.83
C ASN A 332 21.06 -16.81 -1.51
N ARG A 333 20.00 -17.44 -1.01
CA ARG A 333 19.37 -18.64 -1.60
C ARG A 333 17.86 -18.60 -1.48
N PHE A 334 17.20 -19.45 -2.24
CA PHE A 334 15.78 -19.66 -2.13
C PHE A 334 15.42 -20.48 -0.88
N HIS A 335 14.34 -20.07 -0.23
CA HIS A 335 13.74 -20.74 0.93
C HIS A 335 12.25 -21.03 0.68
N ASP A 336 11.76 -22.10 1.29
CA ASP A 336 10.36 -22.49 1.21
C ASP A 336 9.58 -21.91 2.39
N TYR A 337 8.53 -21.18 2.10
CA TYR A 337 7.60 -20.61 3.07
C TYR A 337 6.23 -21.27 2.91
N ALA A 338 5.56 -21.53 4.02
CA ALA A 338 4.21 -22.03 3.99
C ALA A 338 3.37 -21.45 5.11
N LEU A 339 2.12 -21.16 4.81
CA LEU A 339 1.06 -20.75 5.72
C LEU A 339 0.02 -21.87 5.76
N GLU A 340 -0.24 -22.47 6.93
CA GLU A 340 -1.45 -23.25 7.17
C GLU A 340 -2.45 -22.39 7.93
N TRP A 341 -3.58 -22.12 7.30
CA TRP A 341 -4.60 -21.25 7.81
C TRP A 341 -5.95 -21.97 7.88
N THR A 342 -6.53 -21.99 9.08
CA THR A 342 -7.80 -22.67 9.39
C THR A 342 -8.71 -21.71 10.16
N PRO A 343 -10.00 -22.07 10.39
CA PRO A 343 -10.86 -21.29 11.29
C PRO A 343 -10.33 -21.13 12.72
N GLU A 344 -9.38 -21.97 13.14
CA GLU A 344 -8.91 -22.05 14.53
C GLU A 344 -7.47 -21.52 14.72
N SER A 345 -6.67 -21.44 13.65
CA SER A 345 -5.28 -21.02 13.79
C SER A 345 -4.63 -20.59 12.47
N VAL A 346 -3.62 -19.73 12.61
CA VAL A 346 -2.63 -19.38 11.58
C VAL A 346 -1.30 -19.99 11.99
N ARG A 347 -0.67 -20.78 11.13
CA ARG A 347 0.63 -21.42 11.38
C ARG A 347 1.57 -21.17 10.21
N ILE A 348 2.78 -20.74 10.49
CA ILE A 348 3.79 -20.48 9.46
C ILE A 348 4.93 -21.48 9.59
N PHE A 349 5.40 -21.94 8.44
CA PHE A 349 6.51 -22.89 8.29
C PHE A 349 7.57 -22.26 7.40
N PHE A 350 8.82 -22.49 7.76
CA PHE A 350 10.01 -22.05 7.01
C PHE A 350 10.90 -23.28 6.76
N ASP A 351 11.25 -23.56 5.50
CA ASP A 351 11.98 -24.78 5.09
C ASP A 351 11.40 -26.08 5.73
N GLY A 352 10.06 -26.18 5.74
CA GLY A 352 9.32 -27.29 6.32
C GLY A 352 9.27 -27.33 7.85
N GLN A 353 9.93 -26.42 8.55
CA GLN A 353 9.93 -26.32 10.01
C GLN A 353 8.85 -25.32 10.48
N HIS A 354 8.05 -25.74 11.46
CA HIS A 354 7.08 -24.84 12.10
C HIS A 354 7.81 -23.72 12.88
N VAL A 355 7.50 -22.47 12.56
CA VAL A 355 8.17 -21.30 13.15
C VAL A 355 7.26 -20.35 13.90
N TYR A 356 5.95 -20.31 13.57
CA TYR A 356 5.01 -19.36 14.17
C TYR A 356 3.61 -19.96 14.29
N THR A 357 2.89 -19.60 15.37
CA THR A 357 1.46 -19.90 15.55
C THR A 357 0.73 -18.70 16.13
N TYR A 358 -0.43 -18.41 15.56
CA TYR A 358 -1.44 -17.53 16.12
C TYR A 358 -2.75 -18.33 16.24
N ASP A 359 -3.11 -18.72 17.46
CA ASP A 359 -4.33 -19.49 17.73
C ASP A 359 -5.51 -18.54 17.93
N LYS A 360 -6.70 -19.01 17.53
CA LYS A 360 -7.95 -18.30 17.73
C LYS A 360 -8.20 -18.02 19.21
N GLN A 361 -8.44 -16.77 19.53
CA GLN A 361 -8.79 -16.29 20.85
C GLN A 361 -10.00 -15.36 20.74
N GLY A 362 -10.83 -15.32 21.77
CA GLY A 362 -11.84 -14.29 22.00
C GLY A 362 -12.77 -13.97 20.82
N SER A 363 -12.82 -12.69 20.48
CA SER A 363 -13.69 -12.10 19.48
C SER A 363 -12.98 -11.86 18.14
N GLU A 364 -13.69 -11.29 17.17
CA GLU A 364 -13.10 -10.85 15.89
C GLU A 364 -11.99 -9.79 16.06
N ARG A 365 -11.94 -9.10 17.20
CA ARG A 365 -10.84 -8.17 17.50
C ARG A 365 -9.52 -8.90 17.74
N GLU A 366 -9.59 -10.11 18.30
CA GLU A 366 -8.43 -10.96 18.52
C GLU A 366 -8.17 -11.91 17.34
N TYR A 367 -9.21 -12.32 16.58
CA TYR A 367 -9.07 -13.25 15.47
C TYR A 367 -9.93 -12.85 14.27
N PRO A 368 -9.51 -11.86 13.46
CA PRO A 368 -10.22 -11.42 12.25
C PRO A 368 -10.02 -12.38 11.05
N PHE A 369 -9.28 -13.46 11.22
CA PHE A 369 -8.86 -14.39 10.16
C PHE A 369 -9.97 -15.39 9.75
N ASN A 370 -11.23 -15.06 10.01
CA ASN A 370 -12.41 -15.76 9.46
C ASN A 370 -12.96 -15.05 8.20
N GLU A 371 -12.32 -13.98 7.78
CA GLU A 371 -12.66 -13.18 6.60
C GLU A 371 -11.65 -13.43 5.48
N PRO A 372 -12.06 -13.33 4.20
CA PRO A 372 -11.14 -13.48 3.09
C PRO A 372 -9.99 -12.47 3.13
N GLN A 373 -8.82 -12.91 2.67
CA GLN A 373 -7.62 -12.09 2.60
C GLN A 373 -7.03 -12.10 1.19
N ASN A 374 -6.49 -10.98 0.77
CA ASN A 374 -5.69 -10.87 -0.46
C ASN A 374 -4.20 -11.03 -0.13
N LEU A 375 -3.45 -11.55 -1.08
CA LEU A 375 -1.99 -11.68 -0.98
C LEU A 375 -1.35 -10.36 -1.44
N VAL A 376 -0.32 -9.94 -0.74
CA VAL A 376 0.48 -8.75 -1.06
C VAL A 376 1.95 -9.11 -1.14
N ILE A 377 2.64 -8.62 -2.16
CA ILE A 377 4.07 -8.85 -2.41
C ILE A 377 4.73 -7.52 -2.72
N ASN A 378 5.72 -7.13 -1.93
CA ASN A 378 6.43 -5.88 -2.17
C ASN A 378 7.91 -5.92 -1.79
N MET A 379 8.66 -4.98 -2.38
CA MET A 379 9.98 -4.60 -1.94
C MET A 379 9.93 -3.13 -1.50
N ALA A 380 9.85 -2.90 -0.19
CA ALA A 380 9.98 -1.57 0.38
C ALA A 380 11.45 -1.17 0.53
N MET A 381 11.70 0.13 0.64
CA MET A 381 13.01 0.69 0.95
C MET A 381 12.87 1.60 2.17
N GLY A 382 13.81 1.57 3.09
CA GLY A 382 13.76 2.41 4.28
C GLY A 382 12.58 2.10 5.20
N GLY A 383 11.90 3.16 5.64
CA GLY A 383 10.75 3.02 6.54
C GLY A 383 11.10 2.50 7.93
N GLY A 384 10.07 2.09 8.67
CA GLY A 384 10.22 1.66 10.07
C GLY A 384 11.12 0.45 10.24
N MET A 385 10.96 -0.59 9.42
CA MET A 385 11.77 -1.80 9.50
C MET A 385 13.03 -1.76 8.63
N GLY A 386 12.98 -1.23 7.41
CA GLY A 386 14.15 -1.14 6.54
C GLY A 386 15.25 -0.23 7.09
N GLY A 387 14.86 0.87 7.74
CA GLY A 387 15.79 1.82 8.37
C GLY A 387 16.57 2.66 7.35
N GLU A 388 17.81 2.99 7.67
CA GLU A 388 18.68 3.76 6.78
C GLU A 388 19.04 2.97 5.52
N ILE A 389 18.86 3.59 4.36
CA ILE A 389 19.22 2.98 3.07
C ILE A 389 20.70 3.26 2.77
N ASP A 390 21.47 2.22 2.50
CA ASP A 390 22.86 2.36 2.06
C ASP A 390 22.89 3.19 0.74
N PRO A 391 23.60 4.34 0.73
CA PRO A 391 23.64 5.22 -0.42
C PRO A 391 24.27 4.58 -1.68
N SER A 392 25.05 3.52 -1.53
CA SER A 392 25.67 2.78 -2.63
C SER A 392 24.68 1.86 -3.38
N LEU A 393 23.54 1.53 -2.78
CA LEU A 393 22.53 0.70 -3.41
C LEU A 393 21.88 1.41 -4.59
N ASN A 394 21.65 0.65 -5.65
CA ASN A 394 20.93 1.11 -6.84
C ASN A 394 19.71 0.26 -7.16
N ARG A 395 19.67 -0.96 -6.66
CA ARG A 395 18.54 -1.90 -6.82
C ARG A 395 18.57 -2.97 -5.75
N GLU A 396 17.38 -3.45 -5.38
CA GLU A 396 17.14 -4.59 -4.51
C GLU A 396 15.98 -5.41 -5.08
N ARG A 397 15.99 -6.74 -4.90
CA ARG A 397 14.92 -7.57 -5.47
C ARG A 397 14.46 -8.69 -4.56
N LEU A 398 13.20 -9.05 -4.71
CA LEU A 398 12.56 -10.26 -4.22
C LEU A 398 12.26 -11.14 -5.44
N GLU A 399 12.67 -12.40 -5.40
CA GLU A 399 12.44 -13.39 -6.45
C GLU A 399 11.54 -14.50 -5.89
N ILE A 400 10.48 -14.87 -6.61
CA ILE A 400 9.52 -15.92 -6.19
C ILE A 400 9.36 -16.92 -7.33
N GLU A 401 9.66 -18.21 -7.08
CA GLU A 401 9.58 -19.27 -8.09
C GLU A 401 8.15 -19.76 -8.33
N TYR A 402 7.33 -19.83 -7.31
CA TYR A 402 5.92 -20.21 -7.39
C TYR A 402 5.12 -19.74 -6.19
N ILE A 403 3.80 -19.69 -6.35
CA ILE A 403 2.83 -19.56 -5.27
C ILE A 403 1.74 -20.62 -5.48
N ARG A 404 1.45 -21.44 -4.46
CA ARG A 404 0.53 -22.57 -4.55
C ARG A 404 -0.43 -22.58 -3.39
N LEU A 405 -1.71 -22.79 -3.66
CA LEU A 405 -2.75 -23.00 -2.66
C LEU A 405 -3.21 -24.44 -2.65
N TYR A 406 -3.26 -25.01 -1.48
CA TYR A 406 -3.72 -26.38 -1.25
C TYR A 406 -4.95 -26.39 -0.34
N ALA A 407 -5.90 -27.27 -0.65
CA ALA A 407 -7.01 -27.65 0.18
C ALA A 407 -6.75 -28.98 0.88
N ARG A 408 -7.44 -29.21 1.97
CA ARG A 408 -7.46 -30.52 2.65
C ARG A 408 -8.91 -30.98 2.82
N PRO A 409 -9.55 -31.43 1.72
CA PRO A 409 -10.92 -31.93 1.73
C PRO A 409 -11.00 -33.24 2.49
N ASP A 410 -12.20 -33.55 3.05
CA ASP A 410 -12.52 -34.79 3.72
C ASP A 410 -12.43 -36.00 2.77
#